data_c546ea11b3888f33eb43e932909c0a1c
#
_entry.id   c546ea11b3888f33eb43e932909c0a1c
#
_cell.length_a   1.000
_cell.length_b   1.000
_cell.length_c   1.000
_cell.angle_alpha   90.00
_cell.angle_beta   90.00
_cell.angle_gamma   90.00
#
_symmetry.space_group_name_H-M   'P 1'
#
loop_
_entity.id
_entity.type
_entity.pdbx_description
1 polymer ?
#
loop_
_entity_poly.entity_id
_entity_poly.type
_entity_poly.pdbx_seq_one_letter_code
_entity_poly.pdbx_strand_id
1 'polypeptide(L)'
;MITGVLPTALTVSSMERSLSFYCDLLGFRQATQLPAEAERERWDRYHEQVCGIPGARIRVVYLEAPDRASHLELIEYERPKAANGPRRPFSEPGTAIVALGLKDSEEVVERLRSAGVEVVADPVFYETDDGARSYTTYLYDPDGNALALFETVEAA
;
A
#
# COMPACT_ATOMS: atom_id res chain seq x y z
N MET A 1 -11.56 1.74 24.36
CA MET A 1 -10.09 1.58 24.44
C MET A 1 -9.60 1.02 23.13
N ILE A 2 -8.54 1.60 22.53
CA ILE A 2 -7.91 1.05 21.32
C ILE A 2 -7.09 -0.16 21.71
N THR A 3 -7.20 -1.28 20.97
CA THR A 3 -6.55 -2.57 21.29
C THR A 3 -5.38 -2.88 20.35
N GLY A 4 -5.20 -2.13 19.26
CA GLY A 4 -4.13 -2.34 18.30
C GLY A 4 -4.32 -1.56 17.02
N VAL A 5 -3.39 -1.75 16.08
CA VAL A 5 -3.47 -1.24 14.71
C VAL A 5 -3.85 -2.41 13.80
N LEU A 6 -4.89 -2.22 13.01
CA LEU A 6 -5.34 -3.16 11.99
C LEU A 6 -4.60 -2.93 10.66
N PRO A 7 -4.82 -3.75 9.63
CA PRO A 7 -4.22 -3.53 8.31
C PRO A 7 -4.38 -2.11 7.82
N THR A 8 -3.33 -1.56 7.24
CA THR A 8 -3.40 -0.25 6.59
C THR A 8 -4.24 -0.35 5.33
N ALA A 9 -5.23 0.54 5.20
CA ALA A 9 -6.07 0.63 4.02
C ALA A 9 -5.58 1.71 3.07
N LEU A 10 -5.48 1.38 1.79
CA LEU A 10 -5.10 2.29 0.72
C LEU A 10 -6.25 2.42 -0.27
N THR A 11 -6.68 3.64 -0.53
CA THR A 11 -7.68 3.90 -1.57
C THR A 11 -7.01 3.90 -2.93
N VAL A 12 -7.59 3.15 -3.87
CA VAL A 12 -7.07 2.97 -5.22
C VAL A 12 -8.15 3.28 -6.27
N SER A 13 -7.74 3.74 -7.43
CA SER A 13 -8.67 4.10 -8.51
C SER A 13 -8.97 2.94 -9.48
N SER A 14 -8.11 1.92 -9.49
CA SER A 14 -8.27 0.68 -10.25
C SER A 14 -7.67 -0.48 -9.48
N MET A 15 -8.54 -1.40 -9.04
CA MET A 15 -8.12 -2.58 -8.30
C MET A 15 -7.17 -3.45 -9.13
N GLU A 16 -7.45 -3.62 -10.42
CA GLU A 16 -6.64 -4.45 -11.33
C GLU A 16 -5.21 -3.91 -11.45
N ARG A 17 -5.06 -2.58 -11.63
CA ARG A 17 -3.76 -1.93 -11.71
C ARG A 17 -2.99 -2.05 -10.40
N SER A 18 -3.67 -1.87 -9.27
CA SER A 18 -3.05 -1.99 -7.95
C SER A 18 -2.67 -3.43 -7.62
N LEU A 19 -3.51 -4.41 -7.99
CA LEU A 19 -3.16 -5.82 -7.82
C LEU A 19 -1.92 -6.19 -8.63
N SER A 20 -1.79 -5.72 -9.88
CA SER A 20 -0.57 -5.94 -10.66
C SER A 20 0.66 -5.33 -9.99
N PHE A 21 0.54 -4.13 -9.42
CA PHE A 21 1.65 -3.50 -8.70
C PHE A 21 2.01 -4.26 -7.42
N TYR A 22 1.05 -4.50 -6.54
CA TYR A 22 1.33 -5.13 -5.25
C TYR A 22 1.63 -6.63 -5.35
N CYS A 23 0.93 -7.37 -6.21
CA CYS A 23 1.12 -8.81 -6.31
C CYS A 23 2.25 -9.18 -7.28
N ASP A 24 2.26 -8.62 -8.51
CA ASP A 24 3.22 -9.04 -9.53
C ASP A 24 4.62 -8.43 -9.30
N LEU A 25 4.70 -7.17 -8.83
CA LEU A 25 5.97 -6.49 -8.61
C LEU A 25 6.49 -6.59 -7.18
N LEU A 26 5.61 -6.47 -6.17
CA LEU A 26 6.02 -6.46 -4.76
C LEU A 26 5.84 -7.82 -4.06
N GLY A 27 5.22 -8.81 -4.71
CA GLY A 27 5.11 -10.17 -4.21
C GLY A 27 4.06 -10.40 -3.14
N PHE A 28 3.11 -9.47 -2.95
CA PHE A 28 1.93 -9.70 -2.12
C PHE A 28 1.04 -10.78 -2.72
N ARG A 29 0.22 -11.40 -1.88
CA ARG A 29 -0.78 -12.37 -2.30
C ARG A 29 -2.17 -11.88 -1.98
N GLN A 30 -3.08 -11.97 -2.94
CA GLN A 30 -4.50 -11.70 -2.69
C GLN A 30 -5.06 -12.77 -1.74
N ALA A 31 -5.52 -12.34 -0.57
CA ALA A 31 -6.09 -13.21 0.46
C ALA A 31 -7.62 -13.30 0.35
N THR A 32 -8.30 -12.16 0.32
CA THR A 32 -9.77 -12.10 0.31
C THR A 32 -10.22 -10.91 -0.52
N GLN A 33 -11.31 -11.08 -1.26
CA GLN A 33 -12.00 -10.01 -1.97
C GLN A 33 -13.43 -9.89 -1.46
N LEU A 34 -13.87 -8.66 -1.20
CA LEU A 34 -15.21 -8.33 -0.71
C LEU A 34 -15.84 -7.23 -1.61
N PRO A 35 -17.15 -7.26 -1.72
CA PRO A 35 -18.05 -8.27 -1.23
C PRO A 35 -18.10 -9.51 -2.14
N ALA A 36 -18.60 -10.61 -1.61
CA ALA A 36 -19.17 -11.66 -2.45
C ALA A 36 -20.47 -11.12 -3.10
N GLU A 37 -20.79 -11.57 -4.31
CA GLU A 37 -21.93 -11.04 -5.07
C GLU A 37 -23.27 -11.15 -4.29
N ALA A 38 -23.47 -12.26 -3.59
CA ALA A 38 -24.67 -12.47 -2.76
C ALA A 38 -24.80 -11.49 -1.57
N GLU A 39 -23.73 -10.80 -1.22
CA GLU A 39 -23.70 -9.87 -0.09
C GLU A 39 -23.66 -8.40 -0.50
N ARG A 40 -23.61 -8.12 -1.81
CA ARG A 40 -23.37 -6.78 -2.38
C ARG A 40 -24.29 -5.70 -1.77
N GLU A 41 -25.59 -5.94 -1.74
CA GLU A 41 -26.55 -4.94 -1.24
C GLU A 41 -26.34 -4.61 0.25
N ARG A 42 -26.06 -5.62 1.07
CA ARG A 42 -25.78 -5.41 2.50
C ARG A 42 -24.45 -4.68 2.70
N TRP A 43 -23.45 -5.02 1.90
CA TRP A 43 -22.13 -4.40 1.90
C TRP A 43 -22.20 -2.93 1.50
N ASP A 44 -22.90 -2.60 0.43
CA ASP A 44 -23.05 -1.22 -0.04
C ASP A 44 -23.75 -0.36 1.02
N ARG A 45 -24.84 -0.82 1.63
CA ARG A 45 -25.52 -0.12 2.73
C ARG A 45 -24.62 0.08 3.97
N TYR A 46 -23.85 -0.91 4.32
CA TYR A 46 -22.89 -0.81 5.42
C TYR A 46 -21.85 0.27 5.15
N HIS A 47 -21.24 0.26 3.98
CA HIS A 47 -20.18 1.22 3.66
C HIS A 47 -20.69 2.64 3.41
N GLU A 48 -21.89 2.81 2.89
CA GLU A 48 -22.54 4.11 2.84
C GLU A 48 -22.62 4.76 4.24
N GLN A 49 -22.96 3.98 5.26
CA GLN A 49 -22.98 4.47 6.63
C GLN A 49 -21.60 4.72 7.22
N VAL A 50 -20.65 3.80 6.99
CA VAL A 50 -19.29 3.89 7.53
C VAL A 50 -18.52 5.08 6.97
N CYS A 51 -18.57 5.29 5.66
CA CYS A 51 -17.83 6.40 5.03
C CYS A 51 -18.64 7.72 4.98
N GLY A 52 -19.94 7.69 5.28
CA GLY A 52 -20.80 8.87 5.22
C GLY A 52 -21.04 9.40 3.79
N ILE A 53 -20.82 8.59 2.78
CA ILE A 53 -21.00 8.96 1.36
C ILE A 53 -22.28 8.30 0.82
N PRO A 54 -23.33 9.07 0.53
CA PRO A 54 -24.59 8.53 0.02
C PRO A 54 -24.40 7.74 -1.28
N GLY A 55 -24.94 6.53 -1.33
CA GLY A 55 -24.86 5.64 -2.48
C GLY A 55 -23.44 5.11 -2.77
N ALA A 56 -22.53 5.13 -1.78
CA ALA A 56 -21.20 4.59 -1.94
C ALA A 56 -21.25 3.09 -2.28
N ARG A 57 -20.45 2.72 -3.27
CA ARG A 57 -20.16 1.32 -3.61
C ARG A 57 -18.66 1.12 -3.58
N ILE A 58 -18.20 0.18 -2.78
CA ILE A 58 -16.79 -0.12 -2.67
C ILE A 58 -16.49 -1.60 -2.87
N ARG A 59 -15.32 -1.85 -3.38
CA ARG A 59 -14.70 -3.16 -3.47
C ARG A 59 -13.44 -3.15 -2.62
N VAL A 60 -13.22 -4.18 -1.84
CA VAL A 60 -12.09 -4.33 -0.95
C VAL A 60 -11.34 -5.60 -1.28
N VAL A 61 -10.03 -5.51 -1.32
CA VAL A 61 -9.15 -6.68 -1.43
C VAL A 61 -8.14 -6.63 -0.31
N TYR A 62 -8.06 -7.70 0.47
CA TYR A 62 -7.01 -7.92 1.45
C TYR A 62 -5.81 -8.58 0.79
N LEU A 63 -4.65 -7.99 1.00
CA LEU A 63 -3.36 -8.51 0.54
C LEU A 63 -2.56 -9.02 1.73
N GLU A 64 -2.06 -10.22 1.62
CA GLU A 64 -1.12 -10.83 2.56
C GLU A 64 0.31 -10.55 2.06
N ALA A 65 1.15 -9.97 2.92
CA ALA A 65 2.55 -9.75 2.61
C ALA A 65 3.34 -11.08 2.50
N PRO A 66 4.53 -11.10 1.88
CA PRO A 66 5.35 -12.31 1.77
C PRO A 66 5.70 -12.97 3.11
N ASP A 67 5.77 -12.20 4.20
CA ASP A 67 5.97 -12.69 5.57
C ASP A 67 4.77 -13.44 6.15
N ARG A 68 3.60 -13.36 5.51
CA ARG A 68 2.31 -13.91 5.93
C ARG A 68 1.78 -13.41 7.28
N ALA A 69 2.45 -12.45 7.88
CA ALA A 69 2.04 -11.85 9.15
C ALA A 69 1.41 -10.48 8.96
N SER A 70 1.85 -9.77 7.92
CA SER A 70 1.42 -8.41 7.62
C SER A 70 0.39 -8.39 6.48
N HIS A 71 -0.55 -7.44 6.58
CA HIS A 71 -1.62 -7.30 5.59
C HIS A 71 -1.77 -5.84 5.17
N LEU A 72 -2.17 -5.64 3.91
CA LEU A 72 -2.69 -4.39 3.38
C LEU A 72 -4.13 -4.59 2.96
N GLU A 73 -4.89 -3.50 2.94
CA GLU A 73 -6.24 -3.47 2.42
C GLU A 73 -6.30 -2.48 1.26
N LEU A 74 -6.73 -2.93 0.09
CA LEU A 74 -6.99 -2.06 -1.05
C LEU A 74 -8.49 -1.77 -1.13
N ILE A 75 -8.85 -0.49 -1.21
CA ILE A 75 -10.23 -0.03 -1.30
C ILE A 75 -10.44 0.72 -2.62
N GLU A 76 -11.26 0.18 -3.49
CA GLU A 76 -11.71 0.87 -4.70
C GLU A 76 -13.14 1.37 -4.52
N TYR A 77 -13.34 2.69 -4.69
CA TYR A 77 -14.67 3.27 -4.80
C TYR A 77 -15.18 3.10 -6.22
N GLU A 78 -16.10 2.16 -6.42
CA GLU A 78 -16.83 2.00 -7.68
C GLU A 78 -17.78 3.18 -7.88
N ARG A 79 -18.29 3.76 -6.77
CA ARG A 79 -19.12 4.96 -6.71
C ARG A 79 -18.93 5.69 -5.36
N PRO A 80 -18.69 7.02 -5.35
CA PRO A 80 -18.32 7.82 -6.52
C PRO A 80 -16.91 7.42 -6.99
N LYS A 81 -16.67 7.41 -8.30
CA LYS A 81 -15.30 7.29 -8.81
C LYS A 81 -14.55 8.57 -8.46
N ALA A 82 -13.46 8.42 -7.75
CA ALA A 82 -12.55 9.52 -7.49
C ALA A 82 -11.82 9.92 -8.78
N ALA A 83 -11.68 11.22 -9.01
CA ALA A 83 -10.70 11.71 -9.96
C ALA A 83 -9.31 11.51 -9.36
N ASN A 84 -8.32 11.06 -10.17
CA ASN A 84 -6.94 11.05 -9.74
C ASN A 84 -6.52 12.47 -9.39
N GLY A 85 -6.24 12.71 -8.10
CA GLY A 85 -5.67 13.95 -7.63
C GLY A 85 -4.14 13.98 -7.84
N PRO A 86 -3.51 15.16 -7.70
CA PRO A 86 -2.06 15.25 -7.66
C PRO A 86 -1.52 14.42 -6.49
N ARG A 87 -0.36 13.77 -6.70
CA ARG A 87 0.35 13.08 -5.62
C ARG A 87 0.62 14.05 -4.47
N ARG A 88 0.36 13.60 -3.27
CA ARG A 88 0.68 14.39 -2.07
C ARG A 88 2.18 14.27 -1.78
N PRO A 89 2.92 15.37 -1.63
CA PRO A 89 4.33 15.34 -1.25
C PRO A 89 4.54 14.61 0.08
N PHE A 90 5.67 13.94 0.25
CA PHE A 90 6.02 13.25 1.50
C PHE A 90 6.08 14.20 2.71
N SER A 91 6.44 15.46 2.49
CA SER A 91 6.54 16.50 3.52
C SER A 91 5.21 17.14 3.90
N GLU A 92 4.12 16.84 3.21
CA GLU A 92 2.82 17.45 3.47
C GLU A 92 2.11 16.78 4.65
N PRO A 93 1.67 17.55 5.67
CA PRO A 93 0.90 16.99 6.78
C PRO A 93 -0.34 16.24 6.28
N GLY A 94 -0.59 15.07 6.86
CA GLY A 94 -1.65 14.16 6.44
C GLY A 94 -1.22 13.12 5.40
N THR A 95 0.02 13.17 4.89
CA THR A 95 0.61 12.07 4.13
C THR A 95 0.92 10.93 5.09
N ALA A 96 0.40 9.75 4.79
CA ALA A 96 0.79 8.50 5.45
C ALA A 96 1.77 7.75 4.55
N ILE A 97 2.82 7.19 5.13
CA ILE A 97 3.81 6.38 4.41
C ILE A 97 3.73 4.96 4.93
N VAL A 98 3.47 4.01 4.04
CA VAL A 98 3.48 2.58 4.38
C VAL A 98 4.89 2.05 4.19
N ALA A 99 5.52 1.61 5.28
CA ALA A 99 6.84 1.00 5.23
C ALA A 99 6.74 -0.50 4.90
N LEU A 100 7.47 -0.91 3.88
CA LEU A 100 7.58 -2.30 3.43
C LEU A 100 9.00 -2.78 3.69
N GLY A 101 9.15 -3.79 4.55
CA GLY A 101 10.41 -4.46 4.81
C GLY A 101 10.82 -5.33 3.63
N LEU A 102 12.10 -5.31 3.25
CA LEU A 102 12.64 -6.12 2.17
C LEU A 102 14.08 -6.53 2.42
N LYS A 103 14.63 -7.32 1.50
CA LYS A 103 16.05 -7.64 1.36
C LYS A 103 16.49 -7.26 -0.04
N ASP A 104 17.79 -7.03 -0.19
CA ASP A 104 18.40 -6.73 -1.49
C ASP A 104 17.77 -5.49 -2.16
N SER A 105 17.74 -4.39 -1.41
CA SER A 105 17.05 -3.15 -1.80
C SER A 105 17.47 -2.59 -3.16
N GLU A 106 18.77 -2.72 -3.52
CA GLU A 106 19.25 -2.26 -4.83
C GLU A 106 18.65 -3.08 -5.98
N GLU A 107 18.59 -4.41 -5.85
CA GLU A 107 17.98 -5.29 -6.86
C GLU A 107 16.48 -5.04 -7.01
N VAL A 108 15.78 -4.87 -5.87
CA VAL A 108 14.35 -4.56 -5.86
C VAL A 108 14.07 -3.23 -6.54
N VAL A 109 14.84 -2.19 -6.24
CA VAL A 109 14.71 -0.86 -6.85
C VAL A 109 14.96 -0.90 -8.35
N GLU A 110 16.00 -1.61 -8.81
CA GLU A 110 16.29 -1.77 -10.23
C GLU A 110 15.14 -2.47 -10.97
N ARG A 111 14.58 -3.53 -10.38
CA ARG A 111 13.43 -4.23 -10.93
C ARG A 111 12.20 -3.33 -11.03
N LEU A 112 11.92 -2.53 -10.00
CA LEU A 112 10.81 -1.59 -10.00
C LEU A 112 10.97 -0.50 -11.08
N ARG A 113 12.17 0.06 -11.22
CA ARG A 113 12.48 1.03 -12.28
C ARG A 113 12.34 0.43 -13.67
N SER A 114 12.81 -0.79 -13.87
CA SER A 114 12.67 -1.52 -15.14
C SER A 114 11.20 -1.78 -15.50
N ALA A 115 10.32 -1.87 -14.50
CA ALA A 115 8.88 -1.97 -14.66
C ALA A 115 8.19 -0.59 -14.81
N GLY A 116 8.95 0.51 -14.86
CA GLY A 116 8.42 1.87 -15.03
C GLY A 116 7.92 2.52 -13.74
N VAL A 117 8.25 1.96 -12.57
CA VAL A 117 7.92 2.57 -11.28
C VAL A 117 8.88 3.71 -10.97
N GLU A 118 8.34 4.87 -10.62
CA GLU A 118 9.13 6.01 -10.17
C GLU A 118 9.60 5.81 -8.72
N VAL A 119 10.88 5.60 -8.54
CA VAL A 119 11.55 5.53 -7.24
C VAL A 119 12.30 6.85 -7.01
N VAL A 120 12.11 7.47 -5.84
CA VAL A 120 12.60 8.82 -5.55
C VAL A 120 14.12 8.92 -5.59
N ALA A 121 14.82 7.91 -5.08
CA ALA A 121 16.28 7.87 -5.02
C ALA A 121 16.76 6.41 -5.01
N ASP A 122 18.06 6.20 -5.21
CA ASP A 122 18.69 4.94 -4.85
C ASP A 122 18.55 4.68 -3.34
N PRO A 123 18.61 3.41 -2.89
CA PRO A 123 18.56 3.10 -1.47
C PRO A 123 19.65 3.86 -0.71
N VAL A 124 19.24 4.68 0.25
CA VAL A 124 20.13 5.50 1.07
C VAL A 124 20.52 4.74 2.33
N PHE A 125 21.81 4.56 2.53
CA PHE A 125 22.34 3.94 3.75
C PHE A 125 22.27 4.89 4.93
N TYR A 126 21.87 4.35 6.08
CA TYR A 126 21.92 5.04 7.35
C TYR A 126 22.37 4.08 8.46
N GLU A 127 23.24 4.57 9.35
CA GLU A 127 23.68 3.88 10.55
C GLU A 127 23.39 4.76 11.76
N THR A 128 22.74 4.19 12.76
CA THR A 128 22.45 4.87 14.04
C THR A 128 23.66 4.81 14.97
N ASP A 129 23.68 5.67 16.00
CA ASP A 129 24.76 5.72 16.99
C ASP A 129 24.92 4.41 17.79
N ASP A 130 23.86 3.59 17.89
CA ASP A 130 23.86 2.27 18.52
C ASP A 130 24.20 1.14 17.53
N GLY A 131 24.56 1.48 16.29
CA GLY A 131 25.04 0.55 15.26
C GLY A 131 23.95 -0.16 14.45
N ALA A 132 22.69 0.22 14.58
CA ALA A 132 21.65 -0.30 13.68
C ALA A 132 21.83 0.28 12.28
N ARG A 133 21.72 -0.57 11.25
CA ARG A 133 21.99 -0.23 9.84
C ARG A 133 20.78 -0.48 8.98
N SER A 134 20.54 0.40 8.03
CA SER A 134 19.42 0.26 7.10
C SER A 134 19.70 0.92 5.75
N TYR A 135 18.98 0.45 4.73
CA TYR A 135 18.79 1.15 3.48
C TYR A 135 17.33 1.55 3.35
N THR A 136 17.08 2.76 2.89
CA THR A 136 15.70 3.26 2.73
C THR A 136 15.57 4.05 1.45
N THR A 137 14.47 3.86 0.73
CA THR A 137 14.04 4.75 -0.35
C THR A 137 12.53 4.87 -0.37
N TYR A 138 12.02 5.92 -1.01
CA TYR A 138 10.60 6.19 -1.15
C TYR A 138 10.14 6.04 -2.58
N LEU A 139 8.88 5.66 -2.73
CA LEU A 139 8.19 5.59 -4.01
C LEU A 139 6.70 5.87 -3.81
N TYR A 140 6.00 5.94 -4.92
CA TYR A 140 4.54 5.98 -4.93
C TYR A 140 3.99 4.76 -5.64
N ASP A 141 2.86 4.26 -5.13
CA ASP A 141 2.06 3.30 -5.88
C ASP A 141 1.40 3.96 -7.11
N PRO A 142 0.70 3.21 -7.98
CA PRO A 142 0.07 3.77 -9.16
C PRO A 142 -0.95 4.89 -8.91
N ASP A 143 -1.51 4.98 -7.71
CA ASP A 143 -2.49 6.00 -7.30
C ASP A 143 -1.88 7.15 -6.50
N GLY A 144 -0.56 7.11 -6.25
CA GLY A 144 0.15 8.13 -5.49
C GLY A 144 0.11 7.91 -3.98
N ASN A 145 -0.24 6.70 -3.51
CA ASN A 145 -0.04 6.34 -2.11
C ASN A 145 1.45 6.22 -1.83
N ALA A 146 1.90 6.85 -0.74
CA ALA A 146 3.31 6.92 -0.38
C ALA A 146 3.80 5.62 0.27
N LEU A 147 4.89 5.08 -0.24
CA LEU A 147 5.53 3.86 0.25
C LEU A 147 6.99 4.13 0.61
N ALA A 148 7.49 3.45 1.63
CA ALA A 148 8.91 3.35 1.95
C ALA A 148 9.36 1.90 1.77
N LEU A 149 10.46 1.70 1.07
CA LEU A 149 11.18 0.42 1.05
C LEU A 149 12.27 0.49 2.12
N PHE A 150 12.28 -0.47 3.02
CA PHE A 150 13.16 -0.47 4.18
C PHE A 150 13.86 -1.83 4.32
N GLU A 151 15.16 -1.81 4.24
CA GLU A 151 16.02 -2.97 4.49
C GLU A 151 16.83 -2.79 5.76
N THR A 152 16.69 -3.73 6.69
CA THR A 152 17.57 -3.81 7.86
C THR A 152 18.79 -4.64 7.51
N VAL A 153 19.98 -4.11 7.75
CA VAL A 153 21.25 -4.82 7.57
C VAL A 153 21.67 -5.39 8.91
N GLU A 154 21.80 -6.71 8.99
CA GLU A 154 22.31 -7.34 10.21
C GLU A 154 23.79 -6.96 10.42
N ALA A 155 24.17 -6.73 11.66
CA ALA A 155 25.59 -6.55 12.01
C ALA A 155 26.34 -7.84 11.70
N ALA A 156 27.48 -7.73 11.00
CA ALA A 156 28.36 -8.85 10.67
C ALA A 156 29.02 -9.42 11.94
#